data_8420c80d8522150197ab329b4e9aa1e8
#
_entry.id   8420c80d8522150197ab329b4e9aa1e8
#
_cell.length_a   1.000
_cell.length_b   1.000
_cell.length_c   1.000
_cell.angle_alpha   90.00
_cell.angle_beta   90.00
_cell.angle_gamma   90.00
#
_symmetry.space_group_name_H-M   'P 1'
#
loop_
_entity.id
_entity.type
_entity.pdbx_description
1 polymer ?
#
loop_
_entity_poly.entity_id
_entity_poly.type
_entity_poly.pdbx_seq_one_letter_code
_entity_poly.pdbx_strand_id
1 'polypeptide(L)'
;YIDNPVDAVVLGCTHYPFVKRQILETLQYTPAVYDGGNGTARETLHQLTMHSIVSHSVSKGTIEFLNSDVGEIELSRQLFAAISKGKN
;
A
#
# COMPACT_ATOMS: atom_id res chain seq x y z
N TYR A 1 11.49 -1.10 20.93
CA TYR A 1 10.08 -1.16 21.37
C TYR A 1 9.62 -2.55 21.79
N ILE A 2 10.51 -3.55 21.72
CA ILE A 2 10.18 -4.88 22.25
C ILE A 2 9.98 -4.80 23.77
N ASP A 3 10.86 -4.08 24.47
CA ASP A 3 10.81 -3.94 25.92
C ASP A 3 9.83 -2.86 26.39
N ASN A 4 9.38 -2.00 25.49
CA ASN A 4 8.38 -0.96 25.77
C ASN A 4 7.30 -1.03 24.71
N PRO A 5 6.37 -1.99 24.83
CA PRO A 5 5.32 -2.20 23.82
C PRO A 5 4.45 -0.96 23.62
N VAL A 6 4.04 -0.76 22.39
CA VAL A 6 3.13 0.32 22.01
C VAL A 6 1.78 -0.25 21.59
N ASP A 7 0.73 0.52 21.75
CA ASP A 7 -0.61 0.08 21.39
C ASP A 7 -0.86 0.11 19.89
N ALA A 8 -0.19 1.02 19.19
CA ALA A 8 -0.38 1.20 17.76
C ALA A 8 0.90 1.63 17.09
N VAL A 9 1.03 1.27 15.82
CA VAL A 9 2.12 1.69 14.94
C VAL A 9 1.50 2.35 13.72
N VAL A 10 1.97 3.56 13.38
CA VAL A 10 1.55 4.28 12.18
C VAL A 10 2.71 4.23 11.18
N LEU A 11 2.45 3.67 10.01
CA LEU A 11 3.42 3.59 8.94
C LEU A 11 3.29 4.83 8.05
N GLY A 12 4.12 5.84 8.33
CA GLY A 12 4.05 7.15 7.69
C GLY A 12 4.83 7.29 6.39
N CYS A 13 5.33 6.19 5.84
CA CYS A 13 6.04 6.18 4.56
C CYS A 13 5.30 5.29 3.57
N THR A 14 5.27 5.69 2.30
CA THR A 14 4.58 4.93 1.26
C THR A 14 5.13 3.53 1.04
N HIS A 15 6.38 3.27 1.42
CA HIS A 15 7.04 1.98 1.25
C HIS A 15 6.93 1.07 2.47
N TYR A 16 6.67 1.60 3.66
CA TYR A 16 6.60 0.80 4.89
C TYR A 16 5.52 -0.28 4.88
N PRO A 17 4.35 -0.09 4.26
CA PRO A 17 3.36 -1.17 4.19
C PRO A 17 3.86 -2.46 3.53
N PHE A 18 4.87 -2.36 2.64
CA PHE A 18 5.46 -3.54 2.00
C PHE A 18 6.25 -4.42 2.97
N VAL A 19 6.69 -3.86 4.11
CA VAL A 19 7.46 -4.59 5.12
C VAL A 19 6.71 -4.71 6.45
N LYS A 20 5.41 -4.50 6.44
CA LYS A 20 4.56 -4.55 7.62
C LYS A 20 4.73 -5.86 8.39
N ARG A 21 4.71 -6.99 7.69
CA ARG A 21 4.87 -8.30 8.32
C ARG A 21 6.20 -8.41 9.04
N GLN A 22 7.29 -7.98 8.41
CA GLN A 22 8.63 -8.02 8.99
C GLN A 22 8.72 -7.14 10.23
N ILE A 23 8.06 -5.99 10.22
CA ILE A 23 8.00 -5.10 11.40
C ILE A 23 7.30 -5.82 12.55
N LEU A 24 6.16 -6.43 12.30
CA LEU A 24 5.39 -7.15 13.32
C LEU A 24 6.17 -8.34 13.87
N GLU A 25 6.84 -9.10 13.02
CA GLU A 25 7.68 -10.22 13.44
C GLU A 25 8.83 -9.77 14.34
N THR A 26 9.44 -8.63 14.01
CA THR A 26 10.54 -8.06 14.80
C THR A 26 10.07 -7.58 16.17
N LEU A 27 8.88 -7.00 16.25
CA LEU A 27 8.34 -6.50 17.52
C LEU A 27 7.96 -7.60 18.49
N GLN A 28 7.63 -8.81 18.00
CA GLN A 28 7.26 -9.97 18.82
C GLN A 28 5.94 -9.80 19.58
N TYR A 29 5.13 -8.79 19.24
CA TYR A 29 3.76 -8.58 19.72
C TYR A 29 2.96 -7.95 18.57
N THR A 30 1.65 -7.88 18.72
CA THR A 30 0.78 -7.44 17.63
C THR A 30 0.06 -6.13 18.00
N PRO A 31 0.69 -4.97 17.78
CA PRO A 31 0.00 -3.69 17.94
C PRO A 31 -0.99 -3.47 16.80
N ALA A 32 -1.90 -2.52 16.96
CA ALA A 32 -2.68 -2.03 15.84
C ALA A 32 -1.75 -1.33 14.83
N VAL A 33 -1.90 -1.63 13.55
CA VAL A 33 -1.05 -1.04 12.52
C VAL A 33 -1.91 -0.22 11.56
N TYR A 34 -1.53 1.03 11.37
CA TYR A 34 -2.23 1.98 10.49
C TYR A 34 -1.29 2.46 9.39
N ASP A 35 -1.80 2.50 8.17
CA ASP A 35 -1.13 3.13 7.05
C ASP A 35 -2.16 3.86 6.20
N GLY A 36 -1.68 4.68 5.25
CA GLY A 36 -2.55 5.54 4.44
C GLY A 36 -3.15 4.87 3.21
N GLY A 37 -2.83 3.59 2.93
CA GLY A 37 -3.20 2.95 1.67
C GLY A 37 -4.70 2.95 1.39
N ASN A 38 -5.48 2.37 2.28
CA ASN A 38 -6.93 2.27 2.09
C ASN A 38 -7.62 3.63 2.13
N GLY A 39 -7.18 4.52 3.03
CA GLY A 39 -7.73 5.86 3.13
C GLY A 39 -7.49 6.68 1.87
N THR A 40 -6.28 6.61 1.33
CA THR A 40 -5.91 7.30 0.09
C THR A 40 -6.73 6.76 -1.09
N ALA A 41 -6.89 5.45 -1.18
CA ALA A 41 -7.67 4.85 -2.25
C ALA A 41 -9.14 5.28 -2.18
N ARG A 42 -9.74 5.27 -0.99
CA ARG A 42 -11.14 5.72 -0.80
C ARG A 42 -11.30 7.19 -1.15
N GLU A 43 -10.38 8.05 -0.72
CA GLU A 43 -10.44 9.47 -1.04
C GLU A 43 -10.27 9.71 -2.53
N THR A 44 -9.41 8.95 -3.20
CA THR A 44 -9.25 9.03 -4.65
C THR A 44 -10.57 8.74 -5.35
N LEU A 45 -11.23 7.65 -4.98
CA LEU A 45 -12.53 7.30 -5.55
C LEU A 45 -13.57 8.39 -5.26
N HIS A 46 -13.58 8.93 -4.05
CA HIS A 46 -14.48 10.01 -3.64
C HIS A 46 -14.30 11.24 -4.53
N GLN A 47 -13.06 11.67 -4.75
CA GLN A 47 -12.78 12.83 -5.60
C GLN A 47 -13.17 12.58 -7.05
N LEU A 48 -12.88 11.40 -7.59
CA LEU A 48 -13.29 11.06 -8.95
C LEU A 48 -14.81 11.08 -9.10
N THR A 49 -15.53 10.59 -8.11
CA THR A 49 -17.00 10.59 -8.11
C THR A 49 -17.56 12.00 -8.01
N MET A 50 -17.02 12.82 -7.11
CA MET A 50 -17.47 14.21 -6.93
C MET A 50 -17.28 15.04 -8.20
N HIS A 51 -16.21 14.81 -8.95
CA HIS A 51 -15.92 15.55 -10.17
C HIS A 51 -16.48 14.87 -11.42
N SER A 52 -17.25 13.81 -11.26
CA SER A 52 -17.91 13.06 -12.35
C SER A 52 -16.94 12.55 -13.42
N ILE A 53 -15.75 12.14 -12.99
CA ILE A 53 -14.71 11.63 -13.90
C ILE A 53 -14.34 10.17 -13.62
N VAL A 54 -15.13 9.48 -12.80
CA VAL A 54 -14.91 8.05 -12.56
C VAL A 54 -15.21 7.26 -13.85
N SER A 55 -14.38 6.25 -14.13
CA SER A 55 -14.57 5.41 -15.29
C SER A 55 -15.80 4.51 -15.11
N HIS A 56 -16.61 4.43 -16.16
CA HIS A 56 -17.74 3.49 -16.22
C HIS A 56 -17.43 2.25 -17.06
N SER A 57 -16.16 2.09 -17.45
CA SER A 57 -15.73 0.91 -18.22
C SER A 57 -15.86 -0.35 -17.36
N VAL A 58 -16.38 -1.41 -17.97
CA VAL A 58 -16.44 -2.73 -17.33
C VAL A 58 -15.23 -3.58 -17.66
N SER A 59 -14.39 -3.13 -18.59
CA SER A 59 -13.18 -3.84 -18.95
C SER A 59 -12.06 -3.51 -17.97
N LYS A 60 -11.18 -4.50 -17.78
CA LYS A 60 -10.02 -4.34 -16.92
C LYS A 60 -9.03 -3.36 -17.55
N GLY A 61 -8.54 -2.42 -16.76
CA GLY A 61 -7.53 -1.46 -17.21
C GLY A 61 -6.16 -2.10 -17.41
N THR A 62 -5.23 -1.27 -17.84
CA THR A 62 -3.83 -1.65 -17.96
C THR A 62 -3.00 -0.92 -16.92
N ILE A 63 -1.85 -1.48 -16.57
CA ILE A 63 -0.91 -0.90 -15.61
C ILE A 63 0.42 -0.73 -16.29
N GLU A 64 0.98 0.48 -16.19
CA GLU A 64 2.30 0.79 -16.71
C GLU A 64 3.17 1.27 -15.55
N PHE A 65 4.38 0.71 -15.43
CA PHE A 65 5.33 1.07 -14.38
C PHE A 65 6.36 2.02 -14.96
N LEU A 66 6.46 3.19 -14.36
CA LEU A 66 7.39 4.25 -14.80
C LEU A 66 8.30 4.59 -13.62
N ASN A 67 9.58 4.72 -13.90
CA ASN A 67 10.58 5.12 -12.92
C ASN A 67 11.70 5.84 -13.64
N SER A 68 12.18 6.95 -13.07
CA SER A 68 13.34 7.67 -13.60
C SER A 68 14.60 6.80 -13.61
N ASP A 69 14.67 5.83 -12.71
CA ASP A 69 15.69 4.78 -12.73
C ASP A 69 15.10 3.53 -13.37
N VAL A 70 15.47 3.28 -14.62
CA VAL A 70 14.96 2.15 -15.41
C VAL A 70 15.24 0.81 -14.72
N GLY A 71 16.36 0.71 -13.99
CA GLY A 71 16.72 -0.52 -13.26
C GLY A 71 15.74 -0.87 -12.13
N GLU A 72 14.93 0.08 -11.65
CA GLU A 72 13.98 -0.12 -10.56
C GLU A 72 12.57 -0.48 -11.05
N ILE A 73 12.32 -0.51 -12.34
CA ILE A 73 10.99 -0.83 -12.88
C ILE A 73 10.60 -2.27 -12.51
N GLU A 74 11.53 -3.20 -12.61
CA GLU A 74 11.25 -4.61 -12.28
C GLU A 74 10.91 -4.77 -10.79
N LEU A 75 11.60 -4.04 -9.90
CA LEU A 75 11.27 -4.03 -8.49
C LEU A 75 9.84 -3.55 -8.25
N SER A 76 9.43 -2.50 -8.96
CA SER A 76 8.05 -1.98 -8.88
C SER A 76 7.03 -3.04 -9.27
N ARG A 77 7.28 -3.80 -10.34
CA ARG A 77 6.40 -4.90 -10.75
C ARG A 77 6.32 -5.99 -9.71
N GLN A 78 7.47 -6.36 -9.12
CA GLN A 78 7.52 -7.39 -8.08
C GLN A 78 6.75 -6.98 -6.83
N LEU A 79 6.89 -5.73 -6.39
CA LEU A 79 6.16 -5.21 -5.23
C LEU A 79 4.66 -5.19 -5.48
N PHE A 80 4.23 -4.76 -6.66
CA PHE A 80 2.82 -4.76 -7.02
C PHE A 80 2.24 -6.18 -7.06
N ALA A 81 2.98 -7.13 -7.64
CA ALA A 81 2.55 -8.52 -7.70
C ALA A 81 2.41 -9.13 -6.30
N ALA A 82 3.34 -8.82 -5.38
CA ALA A 82 3.30 -9.30 -4.01
C ALA A 82 2.05 -8.78 -3.27
N ILE A 83 1.71 -7.49 -3.44
CA ILE A 83 0.51 -6.90 -2.84
C ILE A 83 -0.75 -7.55 -3.41
N SER A 84 -0.82 -7.73 -4.72
CA SER A 84 -1.98 -8.33 -5.38
C SER A 84 -2.24 -9.75 -4.88
N LYS A 85 -1.18 -10.52 -4.61
CA LYS A 85 -1.30 -11.87 -4.04
C LYS A 85 -1.68 -11.85 -2.56
N GLY A 86 -1.24 -10.83 -1.82
CA GLY A 86 -1.50 -10.71 -0.39
C GLY A 86 -2.92 -10.27 -0.05
N LYS A 87 -3.73 -9.92 -1.03
CA LYS A 87 -5.10 -9.42 -0.83
C LYS A 87 -6.17 -10.51 -0.72
N ASN A 88 -5.79 -11.72 -0.84
CA ASN A 88 -6.76 -12.83 -0.75
C ASN A 88 -7.04 -13.24 0.70
#